data_ff5659c6ae53bef78a20760e0984467f
#
_entry.id   ff5659c6ae53bef78a20760e0984467f
#
_cell.length_a   1.000
_cell.length_b   1.000
_cell.length_c   1.000
_cell.angle_alpha   90.00
_cell.angle_beta   90.00
_cell.angle_gamma   90.00
#
_symmetry.space_group_name_H-M   'P 1'
#
loop_
_entity.id
_entity.type
_entity.pdbx_description
1 polymer ?
#
loop_
_entity_poly.entity_id
_entity_poly.type
_entity_poly.pdbx_seq_one_letter_code
_entity_poly.pdbx_strand_id
1 'polypeptide(L)'
;MLIYTIITLAISIPFVWFGIRINRGDLNLIHDYHQKKVKEEEKAAYGKAFSKGMFGMAASMIVSGLVAMFGESKSFMIASLVVLFLGFAISIAVLLRVQKKYNGGVFS
;
A
#
# COMPACT_ATOMS: atom_id res chain seq x y z
N MET A 1 -15.24 -1.60 -18.23
CA MET A 1 -14.22 -1.30 -17.19
C MET A 1 -14.78 -0.60 -15.96
N LEU A 2 -16.05 -0.24 -15.98
CA LEU A 2 -16.68 0.43 -14.83
C LEU A 2 -16.63 -0.44 -13.57
N ILE A 3 -16.92 -1.73 -13.69
CA ILE A 3 -16.89 -2.66 -12.55
C ILE A 3 -15.48 -2.72 -11.96
N TYR A 4 -14.46 -2.83 -12.83
CA TYR A 4 -13.06 -2.82 -12.38
C TYR A 4 -12.72 -1.53 -11.59
N THR A 5 -13.13 -0.38 -12.13
CA THR A 5 -12.90 0.91 -11.50
C THR A 5 -13.58 0.99 -10.13
N ILE A 6 -14.83 0.57 -10.03
CA ILE A 6 -15.57 0.56 -8.77
C ILE A 6 -14.88 -0.33 -7.75
N ILE A 7 -14.47 -1.53 -8.16
CA ILE A 7 -13.82 -2.48 -7.25
C ILE A 7 -12.48 -1.93 -6.75
N THR A 8 -11.64 -1.39 -7.66
CA THR A 8 -10.33 -0.87 -7.26
C THR A 8 -10.46 0.34 -6.35
N LEU A 9 -11.39 1.25 -6.64
CA LEU A 9 -11.63 2.41 -5.78
C LEU A 9 -12.18 1.99 -4.42
N ALA A 10 -13.10 1.04 -4.38
CA ALA A 10 -13.67 0.54 -3.13
C ALA A 10 -12.60 -0.12 -2.25
N ILE A 11 -11.74 -0.95 -2.84
CA ILE A 11 -10.67 -1.63 -2.10
C ILE A 11 -9.61 -0.64 -1.63
N SER A 12 -9.38 0.46 -2.35
CA SER A 12 -8.40 1.47 -1.95
C SER A 12 -8.80 2.17 -0.63
N ILE A 13 -10.08 2.25 -0.32
CA ILE A 13 -10.57 2.93 0.89
C ILE A 13 -9.99 2.30 2.17
N PRO A 14 -10.07 0.98 2.41
CA PRO A 14 -9.42 0.39 3.60
C PRO A 14 -7.91 0.65 3.65
N PHE A 15 -7.23 0.62 2.52
CA PHE A 15 -5.79 0.90 2.50
C PHE A 15 -5.48 2.33 2.92
N VAL A 16 -6.27 3.31 2.47
CA VAL A 16 -6.11 4.70 2.90
C VAL A 16 -6.38 4.82 4.40
N TRP A 17 -7.45 4.19 4.87
CA TRP A 17 -7.83 4.23 6.29
C TRP A 17 -6.75 3.62 7.17
N PHE A 18 -6.26 2.43 6.83
CA PHE A 18 -5.17 1.80 7.56
C PHE A 18 -3.91 2.66 7.53
N GLY A 19 -3.59 3.23 6.35
CA GLY A 19 -2.42 4.11 6.23
C GLY A 19 -2.51 5.32 7.16
N ILE A 20 -3.67 5.95 7.22
CA ILE A 20 -3.89 7.10 8.11
C ILE A 20 -3.73 6.70 9.57
N ARG A 21 -4.35 5.59 9.99
CA ARG A 21 -4.27 5.10 11.36
C ARG A 21 -2.85 4.76 11.75
N ILE A 22 -2.14 4.04 10.89
CA ILE A 22 -0.75 3.65 11.14
C ILE A 22 0.16 4.87 11.18
N ASN A 23 -0.07 5.85 10.30
CA ASN A 23 0.70 7.09 10.30
C ASN A 23 0.52 7.90 11.59
N ARG A 24 -0.63 7.76 12.25
CA ARG A 24 -0.91 8.41 13.55
C ARG A 24 -0.34 7.65 14.74
N GLY A 25 0.31 6.50 14.50
CA GLY A 25 0.94 5.71 15.53
C GLY A 25 0.14 4.51 16.00
N ASP A 26 -1.00 4.21 15.37
CA ASP A 26 -1.82 3.04 15.72
C ASP A 26 -1.24 1.80 15.06
N LEU A 27 -0.22 1.21 15.70
CA LEU A 27 0.46 0.03 15.18
C LEU A 27 -0.30 -1.27 15.44
N ASN A 28 -1.44 -1.22 16.12
CA ASN A 28 -2.25 -2.41 16.36
C ASN A 28 -2.80 -3.01 15.06
N LEU A 29 -2.86 -2.22 13.99
CA LEU A 29 -3.29 -2.68 12.67
C LEU A 29 -2.21 -3.47 11.93
N ILE A 30 -0.97 -3.40 12.41
CA ILE A 30 0.14 -4.18 11.85
C ILE A 30 0.25 -5.46 12.66
N HIS A 31 0.37 -6.59 11.98
CA HIS A 31 0.51 -7.88 12.65
C HIS A 31 1.72 -7.85 13.61
N ASP A 32 1.54 -8.33 14.83
CA ASP A 32 2.59 -8.29 15.87
C ASP A 32 3.92 -8.86 15.39
N TYR A 33 3.89 -9.91 14.61
CA TYR A 33 5.09 -10.53 14.05
C TYR A 33 5.93 -9.54 13.24
N HIS A 34 5.26 -8.64 12.51
CA HIS A 34 5.93 -7.68 11.62
C HIS A 34 6.47 -6.46 12.36
N GLN A 35 6.13 -6.27 13.63
CA GLN A 35 6.65 -5.16 14.44
C GLN A 35 7.37 -5.62 15.70
N LYS A 36 7.55 -6.91 15.86
CA LYS A 36 8.09 -7.52 17.08
C LYS A 36 9.43 -6.96 17.50
N LYS A 37 10.33 -6.68 16.56
CA LYS A 37 11.68 -6.19 16.84
C LYS A 37 11.81 -4.68 16.76
N VAL A 38 10.71 -3.96 16.51
CA VAL A 38 10.75 -2.50 16.43
C VAL A 38 10.89 -1.94 17.85
N LYS A 39 11.91 -1.10 18.05
CA LYS A 39 12.15 -0.46 19.34
C LYS A 39 11.06 0.56 19.63
N GLU A 40 10.73 0.72 20.92
CA GLU A 40 9.67 1.65 21.33
C GLU A 40 9.93 3.08 20.83
N GLU A 41 11.19 3.56 20.93
CA GLU A 41 11.53 4.90 20.47
C GLU A 41 11.46 5.07 18.96
N GLU A 42 11.40 3.97 18.19
CA GLU A 42 11.34 4.01 16.73
C GLU A 42 9.93 3.72 16.18
N LYS A 43 8.98 3.35 17.04
CA LYS A 43 7.64 2.96 16.57
C LYS A 43 6.91 4.06 15.79
N ALA A 44 7.07 5.32 16.20
CA ALA A 44 6.45 6.43 15.47
C ALA A 44 7.02 6.56 14.05
N ALA A 45 8.36 6.47 13.92
CA ALA A 45 9.01 6.52 12.61
C ALA A 45 8.66 5.29 11.77
N TYR A 46 8.61 4.11 12.39
CA TYR A 46 8.20 2.87 11.72
C TYR A 46 6.78 2.99 11.15
N GLY A 47 5.84 3.49 11.95
CA GLY A 47 4.45 3.67 11.51
C GLY A 47 4.34 4.63 10.34
N LYS A 48 5.04 5.75 10.39
CA LYS A 48 5.05 6.72 9.28
C LYS A 48 5.65 6.12 8.02
N ALA A 49 6.74 5.38 8.13
CA ALA A 49 7.37 4.74 6.98
C ALA A 49 6.49 3.62 6.42
N PHE A 50 5.89 2.81 7.29
CA PHE A 50 4.97 1.74 6.88
C PHE A 50 3.76 2.30 6.15
N SER A 51 3.19 3.41 6.65
CA SER A 51 2.02 4.04 6.03
C SER A 51 2.28 4.50 4.60
N LYS A 52 3.51 4.88 4.27
CA LYS A 52 3.87 5.25 2.91
C LYS A 52 3.66 4.10 1.93
N GLY A 53 4.00 2.87 2.33
CA GLY A 53 3.73 1.68 1.53
C GLY A 53 2.23 1.44 1.35
N MET A 54 1.45 1.62 2.41
CA MET A 54 0.00 1.48 2.34
C MET A 54 -0.63 2.51 1.41
N PHE A 55 -0.20 3.77 1.52
CA PHE A 55 -0.66 4.83 0.62
C PHE A 55 -0.23 4.58 -0.83
N GLY A 56 0.95 4.01 -1.03
CA GLY A 56 1.42 3.63 -2.36
C GLY A 56 0.50 2.59 -3.00
N MET A 57 0.08 1.59 -2.24
CA MET A 57 -0.88 0.60 -2.72
C MET A 57 -2.23 1.23 -3.05
N ALA A 58 -2.74 2.10 -2.18
CA ALA A 58 -3.99 2.81 -2.41
C ALA A 58 -3.90 3.69 -3.67
N ALA A 59 -2.82 4.45 -3.81
CA ALA A 59 -2.61 5.30 -4.98
C ALA A 59 -2.56 4.46 -6.27
N SER A 60 -1.90 3.31 -6.24
CA SER A 60 -1.83 2.41 -7.39
C SER A 60 -3.22 1.92 -7.80
N MET A 61 -4.06 1.57 -6.85
CA MET A 61 -5.43 1.16 -7.12
C MET A 61 -6.25 2.30 -7.70
N ILE A 62 -6.14 3.50 -7.13
CA ILE A 62 -6.89 4.67 -7.59
C ILE A 62 -6.48 5.04 -9.02
N VAL A 63 -5.18 5.14 -9.29
CA VAL A 63 -4.68 5.49 -10.62
C VAL A 63 -5.07 4.42 -11.63
N SER A 64 -4.91 3.15 -11.29
CA SER A 64 -5.29 2.05 -12.16
C SER A 64 -6.78 2.10 -12.51
N GLY A 65 -7.63 2.33 -11.51
CA GLY A 65 -9.07 2.45 -11.72
C GLY A 65 -9.44 3.63 -12.61
N LEU A 66 -8.77 4.77 -12.41
CA LEU A 66 -9.00 5.96 -13.23
C LEU A 66 -8.55 5.76 -14.68
N VAL A 67 -7.41 5.12 -14.89
CA VAL A 67 -6.93 4.80 -16.25
C VAL A 67 -7.95 3.90 -16.95
N ALA A 68 -8.51 2.94 -16.25
CA ALA A 68 -9.52 2.04 -16.82
C ALA A 68 -10.80 2.76 -17.24
N MET A 69 -11.08 3.93 -16.64
CA MET A 69 -12.26 4.73 -17.01
C MET A 69 -12.11 5.47 -18.35
N PHE A 70 -10.87 5.71 -18.79
CA PHE A 70 -10.63 6.51 -20.00
C PHE A 70 -11.01 5.79 -21.29
N GLY A 71 -11.18 4.45 -21.26
CA GLY A 71 -11.61 3.73 -22.44
C GLY A 71 -11.68 2.24 -22.20
N GLU A 72 -12.39 1.54 -23.10
CA GLU A 72 -12.56 0.08 -23.03
C GLU A 72 -11.60 -0.65 -23.98
N SER A 73 -10.70 0.09 -24.64
CA SER A 73 -9.75 -0.54 -25.54
C SER A 73 -8.76 -1.41 -24.78
N LYS A 74 -8.19 -2.38 -25.47
CA LYS A 74 -7.18 -3.27 -24.92
C LYS A 74 -5.98 -2.50 -24.38
N SER A 75 -5.61 -1.38 -25.02
CA SER A 75 -4.50 -0.54 -24.56
C SER A 75 -4.75 0.04 -23.18
N PHE A 76 -5.95 0.54 -22.90
CA PHE A 76 -6.29 1.07 -21.58
C PHE A 76 -6.36 -0.03 -20.53
N MET A 77 -6.84 -1.21 -20.90
CA MET A 77 -6.86 -2.36 -19.99
C MET A 77 -5.44 -2.76 -19.61
N ILE A 78 -4.54 -2.89 -20.57
CA ILE A 78 -3.14 -3.23 -20.33
C ILE A 78 -2.47 -2.14 -19.48
N ALA A 79 -2.68 -0.87 -19.81
CA ALA A 79 -2.10 0.25 -19.07
C ALA A 79 -2.55 0.24 -17.61
N SER A 80 -3.83 0.00 -17.34
CA SER A 80 -4.33 -0.03 -15.97
C SER A 80 -3.73 -1.17 -15.16
N LEU A 81 -3.58 -2.35 -15.77
CA LEU A 81 -2.95 -3.50 -15.10
C LEU A 81 -1.45 -3.27 -14.86
N VAL A 82 -0.76 -2.67 -15.82
CA VAL A 82 0.67 -2.34 -15.66
C VAL A 82 0.86 -1.37 -14.51
N VAL A 83 0.05 -0.32 -14.44
CA VAL A 83 0.10 0.66 -13.35
C VAL A 83 -0.13 -0.02 -12.01
N LEU A 84 -1.13 -0.92 -11.93
CA LEU A 84 -1.45 -1.62 -10.70
C LEU A 84 -0.27 -2.48 -10.24
N PHE A 85 0.27 -3.32 -11.12
CA PHE A 85 1.35 -4.23 -10.75
C PHE A 85 2.64 -3.49 -10.43
N LEU A 86 3.01 -2.47 -11.21
CA LEU A 86 4.22 -1.67 -10.92
C LEU A 86 4.08 -0.92 -9.61
N GLY A 87 2.93 -0.30 -9.38
CA GLY A 87 2.67 0.42 -8.14
C GLY A 87 2.73 -0.49 -6.93
N PHE A 88 2.15 -1.68 -7.01
CA PHE A 88 2.22 -2.67 -5.93
C PHE A 88 3.64 -3.17 -5.72
N ALA A 89 4.38 -3.42 -6.79
CA ALA A 89 5.78 -3.87 -6.67
C ALA A 89 6.63 -2.83 -5.94
N ILE A 90 6.47 -1.55 -6.29
CA ILE A 90 7.19 -0.44 -5.63
C ILE A 90 6.75 -0.35 -4.17
N SER A 91 5.45 -0.42 -3.89
CA SER A 91 4.92 -0.34 -2.53
C SER A 91 5.41 -1.49 -1.65
N ILE A 92 5.42 -2.70 -2.18
CA ILE A 92 5.94 -3.88 -1.48
C ILE A 92 7.43 -3.71 -1.21
N ALA A 93 8.20 -3.18 -2.18
CA ALA A 93 9.62 -2.91 -1.97
C ALA A 93 9.84 -1.91 -0.85
N VAL A 94 9.01 -0.86 -0.77
CA VAL A 94 9.06 0.11 0.34
C VAL A 94 8.79 -0.58 1.66
N LEU A 95 7.75 -1.42 1.73
CA LEU A 95 7.39 -2.15 2.95
C LEU A 95 8.51 -3.09 3.38
N LEU A 96 9.14 -3.78 2.43
CA LEU A 96 10.27 -4.67 2.74
C LEU A 96 11.47 -3.90 3.29
N ARG A 97 11.75 -2.72 2.75
CA ARG A 97 12.83 -1.86 3.27
C ARG A 97 12.51 -1.37 4.67
N VAL A 98 11.26 -1.00 4.94
CA VAL A 98 10.82 -0.57 6.26
C VAL A 98 11.00 -1.72 7.26
N GLN A 99 10.57 -2.92 6.91
CA GLN A 99 10.72 -4.09 7.77
C GLN A 99 12.19 -4.40 8.04
N LYS A 100 13.03 -4.34 7.03
CA LYS A 100 14.46 -4.58 7.19
C LYS A 100 15.11 -3.55 8.10
N LYS A 101 14.73 -2.28 7.96
CA LYS A 101 15.33 -1.18 8.74
C LYS A 101 14.90 -1.22 10.20
N TYR A 102 13.62 -1.46 10.50
CA TYR A 102 13.08 -1.32 11.84
C TYR A 102 12.84 -2.64 12.55
N ASN A 103 12.55 -3.71 11.81
CA ASN A 103 12.19 -5.00 12.40
C ASN A 103 13.15 -6.13 12.04
N GLY A 104 14.26 -5.83 11.37
CA GLY A 104 15.26 -6.84 10.99
C GLY A 104 14.86 -7.71 9.82
N GLY A 105 13.71 -7.44 9.18
CA GLY A 105 13.20 -8.19 8.05
C GLY A 105 11.80 -8.73 8.28
N VAL A 106 11.17 -9.22 7.20
CA VAL A 106 9.78 -9.67 7.26
C VAL A 106 9.61 -10.93 8.11
N PHE A 107 10.59 -11.80 8.07
CA PHE A 107 10.54 -13.10 8.74
C PHE A 107 11.42 -13.19 10.00
N SER A 108 11.87 -12.06 10.52
CA SER A 108 12.74 -12.06 11.72
C SER A 108 11.99 -11.84 13.06
#